data_084bd283f4444aa2e3c22f57d47ced8d
#
_entry.id   084bd283f4444aa2e3c22f57d47ced8d
#
_cell.length_a   1.000
_cell.length_b   1.000
_cell.length_c   1.000
_cell.angle_alpha   90.00
_cell.angle_beta   90.00
_cell.angle_gamma   90.00
#
_symmetry.space_group_name_H-M   'P 1'
#
loop_
_entity.id
_entity.type
_entity.pdbx_description
1 polymer ?
#
loop_
_entity_poly.entity_id
_entity_poly.type
_entity_poly.pdbx_seq_one_letter_code
_entity_poly.pdbx_strand_id
1 'polypeptide(L)'
;MTSANIDDSEFRALRELSAEVGVDPLRTQGAGGNTSIKRDGVMWIKASGTWLADALAHDIMTPVRLQPLRKAIADGDPRAAAAVDFVDAQLNASGLRPSIETSVHAIIPSPVVVHIHCVNTIALAVRYDGESLVRERLRPHADVALASVPYRKPGLPLAHAISERLTKNTNVFVLANHGLVVAGETVAEVADRMTRVCEAFFAPSRAAPQADTERLASIVEGTDYRLPQDPATHVVALDPKSLAIARLGSLYPDHVVFLGPGLAEALLDGGRLRAPPERRRPPLMMALPGLGVVLHHSASKNAHAMARCLADIAARIPEDAPVRVLTSAEEQELMNWEAETYRQSIGR
;
A
#
# COMPACT_ATOMS: atom_id res chain seq x y z
N MET A 1 -24.78 -26.15 -17.14
CA MET A 1 -25.00 -24.86 -16.46
C MET A 1 -23.89 -23.94 -16.91
N THR A 2 -24.23 -23.00 -17.75
CA THR A 2 -23.30 -22.10 -18.44
C THR A 2 -22.55 -21.24 -17.42
N SER A 3 -21.23 -21.40 -17.38
CA SER A 3 -20.32 -20.42 -16.81
C SER A 3 -20.80 -19.04 -17.27
N ALA A 4 -21.13 -18.14 -16.34
CA ALA A 4 -21.43 -16.76 -16.66
C ALA A 4 -20.18 -16.19 -17.34
N ASN A 5 -20.21 -16.15 -18.68
CA ASN A 5 -19.23 -15.42 -19.44
C ASN A 5 -19.34 -13.96 -18.99
N ILE A 6 -18.49 -13.56 -18.08
CA ILE A 6 -18.18 -12.16 -17.87
C ILE A 6 -17.79 -11.66 -19.26
N ASP A 7 -18.48 -10.63 -19.76
CA ASP A 7 -18.04 -9.99 -21.01
C ASP A 7 -16.61 -9.59 -20.80
N ASP A 8 -15.78 -10.30 -21.50
CA ASP A 8 -14.46 -10.61 -21.09
C ASP A 8 -13.50 -9.41 -21.24
N SER A 9 -13.96 -8.36 -21.95
CA SER A 9 -13.11 -7.23 -22.31
C SER A 9 -12.77 -6.34 -21.10
N GLU A 10 -13.76 -5.89 -20.32
CA GLU A 10 -13.52 -5.01 -19.16
C GLU A 10 -12.85 -5.78 -18.01
N PHE A 11 -13.21 -7.04 -17.79
CA PHE A 11 -12.54 -7.86 -16.77
C PHE A 11 -11.10 -8.17 -17.16
N ARG A 12 -10.85 -8.46 -18.44
CA ARG A 12 -9.49 -8.63 -18.97
C ARG A 12 -8.71 -7.33 -18.83
N ALA A 13 -9.27 -6.19 -19.26
CA ALA A 13 -8.64 -4.88 -19.14
C ALA A 13 -8.30 -4.55 -17.68
N LEU A 14 -9.17 -4.92 -16.70
CA LEU A 14 -8.85 -4.74 -15.28
C LEU A 14 -7.65 -5.59 -14.85
N ARG A 15 -7.53 -6.83 -15.30
CA ARG A 15 -6.37 -7.69 -14.99
C ARG A 15 -5.10 -7.16 -15.64
N GLU A 16 -5.17 -6.64 -16.85
CA GLU A 16 -4.05 -5.99 -17.56
C GLU A 16 -3.60 -4.74 -16.78
N LEU A 17 -4.53 -3.86 -16.42
CA LEU A 17 -4.24 -2.69 -15.59
C LEU A 17 -3.66 -3.09 -14.22
N SER A 18 -4.21 -4.14 -13.61
CA SER A 18 -3.69 -4.66 -12.33
C SER A 18 -2.24 -5.11 -12.45
N ALA A 19 -1.90 -5.85 -13.49
CA ALA A 19 -0.53 -6.29 -13.74
C ALA A 19 0.40 -5.11 -14.03
N GLU A 20 -0.04 -4.13 -14.84
CA GLU A 20 0.72 -2.92 -15.14
C GLU A 20 1.06 -2.13 -13.87
N VAL A 21 0.07 -1.82 -13.02
CA VAL A 21 0.34 -1.08 -11.77
C VAL A 21 1.09 -1.92 -10.76
N GLY A 22 0.97 -3.25 -10.84
CA GLY A 22 1.62 -4.19 -9.94
C GLY A 22 3.12 -4.35 -10.14
N VAL A 23 3.62 -4.11 -11.36
CA VAL A 23 5.06 -4.17 -11.68
C VAL A 23 5.76 -2.84 -11.47
N ASP A 24 5.03 -1.74 -11.32
CA ASP A 24 5.60 -0.42 -11.06
C ASP A 24 5.77 -0.18 -9.55
N PRO A 25 7.00 -0.20 -9.01
CA PRO A 25 7.25 -0.01 -7.58
C PRO A 25 6.88 1.38 -7.07
N LEU A 26 6.65 2.36 -7.95
CA LEU A 26 6.16 3.69 -7.55
C LEU A 26 4.64 3.75 -7.45
N ARG A 27 3.92 2.76 -7.96
CA ARG A 27 2.45 2.65 -7.90
C ARG A 27 1.98 1.67 -6.84
N THR A 28 2.55 0.45 -6.81
CA THR A 28 2.21 -0.56 -5.79
C THR A 28 3.43 -1.35 -5.35
N GLN A 29 3.41 -1.86 -4.13
CA GLN A 29 4.52 -2.61 -3.57
C GLN A 29 4.01 -3.86 -2.85
N GLY A 30 4.61 -5.00 -3.19
CA GLY A 30 4.27 -6.27 -2.55
C GLY A 30 2.79 -6.62 -2.69
N ALA A 31 2.18 -7.04 -1.59
CA ALA A 31 0.75 -7.34 -1.53
C ALA A 31 -0.16 -6.10 -1.38
N GLY A 32 0.42 -4.88 -1.44
CA GLY A 32 -0.31 -3.62 -1.36
C GLY A 32 -1.20 -3.34 -2.56
N GLY A 33 -2.11 -2.39 -2.40
CA GLY A 33 -3.08 -2.01 -3.40
C GLY A 33 -4.07 -3.12 -3.77
N ASN A 34 -5.15 -2.75 -4.43
CA ASN A 34 -6.16 -3.68 -4.94
C ASN A 34 -7.02 -3.03 -6.03
N THR A 35 -7.59 -3.87 -6.88
CA THR A 35 -8.48 -3.48 -7.97
C THR A 35 -9.77 -4.26 -7.87
N SER A 36 -10.87 -3.67 -8.30
CA SER A 36 -12.16 -4.36 -8.37
C SER A 36 -13.02 -3.90 -9.55
N ILE A 37 -13.90 -4.81 -9.97
CA ILE A 37 -14.97 -4.51 -10.90
C ILE A 37 -16.29 -5.07 -10.38
N LYS A 38 -17.37 -4.30 -10.50
CA LYS A 38 -18.72 -4.65 -10.05
C LYS A 38 -19.60 -4.91 -11.26
N ARG A 39 -20.24 -6.07 -11.26
CA ARG A 39 -21.14 -6.49 -12.34
C ARG A 39 -22.17 -7.49 -11.81
N ASP A 40 -23.40 -7.39 -12.26
CA ASP A 40 -24.50 -8.34 -12.00
C ASP A 40 -24.65 -8.72 -10.50
N GLY A 41 -24.46 -7.73 -9.62
CA GLY A 41 -24.57 -7.94 -8.16
C GLY A 41 -23.34 -8.55 -7.50
N VAL A 42 -22.31 -8.88 -8.27
CA VAL A 42 -21.02 -9.41 -7.80
C VAL A 42 -19.93 -8.34 -7.96
N MET A 43 -19.06 -8.25 -6.97
CA MET A 43 -17.82 -7.47 -7.04
C MET A 43 -16.65 -8.44 -7.06
N TRP A 44 -15.90 -8.42 -8.15
CA TRP A 44 -14.64 -9.13 -8.26
C TRP A 44 -13.52 -8.22 -7.76
N ILE A 45 -12.81 -8.66 -6.72
CA ILE A 45 -11.77 -7.87 -6.07
C ILE A 45 -10.52 -8.70 -5.86
N LYS A 46 -9.35 -8.06 -5.95
CA LYS A 46 -8.07 -8.71 -5.67
C LYS A 46 -8.07 -9.40 -4.30
N ALA A 47 -7.58 -10.62 -4.29
CA ALA A 47 -7.45 -11.42 -3.07
C ALA A 47 -6.38 -10.86 -2.12
N SER A 48 -6.61 -11.04 -0.82
CA SER A 48 -5.66 -10.67 0.23
C SER A 48 -4.35 -11.46 0.09
N GLY A 49 -3.21 -10.77 0.23
CA GLY A 49 -1.88 -11.37 0.20
C GLY A 49 -1.31 -11.63 -1.20
N THR A 50 -2.11 -11.55 -2.27
CA THR A 50 -1.63 -11.67 -3.66
C THR A 50 -1.02 -10.36 -4.15
N TRP A 51 -0.16 -10.43 -5.16
CA TRP A 51 0.41 -9.26 -5.81
C TRP A 51 -0.39 -8.90 -7.06
N LEU A 52 -0.62 -7.61 -7.29
CA LEU A 52 -1.28 -7.15 -8.53
C LEU A 52 -0.47 -7.53 -9.78
N ALA A 53 0.85 -7.58 -9.68
CA ALA A 53 1.74 -8.03 -10.75
C ALA A 53 1.39 -9.43 -11.28
N ASP A 54 0.80 -10.28 -10.45
CA ASP A 54 0.45 -11.66 -10.80
C ASP A 54 -0.93 -11.80 -11.48
N ALA A 55 -1.65 -10.69 -11.70
CA ALA A 55 -3.05 -10.70 -12.16
C ALA A 55 -3.27 -11.39 -13.51
N LEU A 56 -2.27 -11.44 -14.38
CA LEU A 56 -2.36 -12.15 -15.66
C LEU A 56 -1.94 -13.62 -15.56
N ALA A 57 -1.01 -13.93 -14.65
CA ALA A 57 -0.49 -15.28 -14.48
C ALA A 57 -1.38 -16.16 -13.60
N HIS A 58 -2.09 -15.55 -12.65
CA HIS A 58 -2.91 -16.26 -11.65
C HIS A 58 -4.31 -15.68 -11.55
N ASP A 59 -5.27 -16.50 -11.10
CA ASP A 59 -6.60 -16.03 -10.73
C ASP A 59 -6.54 -15.47 -9.30
N ILE A 60 -6.34 -14.15 -9.23
CA ILE A 60 -6.25 -13.42 -7.96
C ILE A 60 -7.54 -12.66 -7.62
N MET A 61 -8.61 -12.82 -8.39
CA MET A 61 -9.84 -12.07 -8.20
C MET A 61 -10.86 -12.90 -7.42
N THR A 62 -11.30 -12.40 -6.26
CA THR A 62 -12.30 -13.05 -5.41
C THR A 62 -13.67 -12.45 -5.65
N PRO A 63 -14.70 -13.25 -5.98
CA PRO A 63 -16.08 -12.78 -6.17
C PRO A 63 -16.76 -12.55 -4.82
N VAL A 64 -17.36 -11.38 -4.64
CA VAL A 64 -18.07 -10.97 -3.42
C VAL A 64 -19.48 -10.53 -3.77
N ARG A 65 -20.48 -11.03 -3.06
CA ARG A 65 -21.89 -10.63 -3.20
C ARG A 65 -22.08 -9.19 -2.71
N LEU A 66 -22.24 -8.27 -3.66
CA LEU A 66 -22.16 -6.83 -3.40
C LEU A 66 -23.29 -6.32 -2.49
N GLN A 67 -24.54 -6.66 -2.78
CA GLN A 67 -25.68 -6.12 -2.03
C GLN A 67 -25.74 -6.62 -0.57
N PRO A 68 -25.50 -7.93 -0.29
CA PRO A 68 -25.38 -8.40 1.09
C PRO A 68 -24.27 -7.72 1.88
N LEU A 69 -23.10 -7.48 1.27
CA LEU A 69 -22.01 -6.78 1.93
C LEU A 69 -22.36 -5.31 2.19
N ARG A 70 -22.92 -4.59 1.21
CA ARG A 70 -23.36 -3.19 1.40
C ARG A 70 -24.39 -3.06 2.51
N LYS A 71 -25.36 -3.99 2.57
CA LYS A 71 -26.34 -4.02 3.64
C LYS A 71 -25.69 -4.23 5.00
N ALA A 72 -24.76 -5.18 5.11
CA ALA A 72 -24.01 -5.46 6.34
C ALA A 72 -23.22 -4.23 6.81
N ILE A 73 -22.57 -3.50 5.88
CA ILE A 73 -21.86 -2.25 6.20
C ILE A 73 -22.84 -1.21 6.74
N ALA A 74 -23.99 -1.03 6.10
CA ALA A 74 -25.01 -0.05 6.50
C ALA A 74 -25.64 -0.37 7.85
N ASP A 75 -25.86 -1.66 8.13
CA ASP A 75 -26.45 -2.14 9.39
C ASP A 75 -25.42 -2.18 10.56
N GLY A 76 -24.12 -1.93 10.30
CA GLY A 76 -23.06 -2.08 11.30
C GLY A 76 -22.78 -3.53 11.68
N ASP A 77 -23.05 -4.48 10.80
CA ASP A 77 -22.78 -5.91 11.03
C ASP A 77 -21.28 -6.16 11.10
N PRO A 78 -20.74 -6.72 12.20
CA PRO A 78 -19.30 -6.95 12.36
C PRO A 78 -18.68 -7.85 11.28
N ARG A 79 -19.46 -8.71 10.63
CA ARG A 79 -18.99 -9.55 9.52
C ARG A 79 -18.47 -8.73 8.33
N ALA A 80 -18.97 -7.49 8.16
CA ALA A 80 -18.49 -6.59 7.11
C ALA A 80 -16.99 -6.25 7.23
N ALA A 81 -16.41 -6.41 8.41
CA ALA A 81 -14.98 -6.14 8.64
C ALA A 81 -14.05 -7.14 7.94
N ALA A 82 -14.47 -8.40 7.81
CA ALA A 82 -13.66 -9.46 7.20
C ALA A 82 -14.07 -9.76 5.74
N ALA A 83 -15.28 -9.40 5.33
CA ALA A 83 -15.89 -9.63 4.01
C ALA A 83 -15.90 -11.09 3.50
N VAL A 84 -15.26 -12.03 4.19
CA VAL A 84 -15.16 -13.43 3.78
C VAL A 84 -16.53 -14.14 3.75
N ASP A 85 -17.45 -13.76 4.62
CA ASP A 85 -18.81 -14.31 4.68
C ASP A 85 -19.69 -13.91 3.49
N PHE A 86 -19.23 -12.92 2.73
CA PHE A 86 -19.93 -12.41 1.56
C PHE A 86 -19.33 -12.94 0.25
N VAL A 87 -18.31 -13.78 0.30
CA VAL A 87 -17.75 -14.44 -0.89
C VAL A 87 -18.82 -15.31 -1.55
N ASP A 88 -18.91 -15.24 -2.87
CA ASP A 88 -19.73 -16.16 -3.64
C ASP A 88 -18.94 -17.47 -3.85
N ALA A 89 -19.26 -18.48 -3.04
CA ALA A 89 -18.55 -19.75 -3.06
C ALA A 89 -18.70 -20.53 -4.37
N GLN A 90 -19.76 -20.28 -5.15
CA GLN A 90 -19.97 -20.95 -6.44
C GLN A 90 -19.05 -20.39 -7.54
N LEU A 91 -18.69 -19.13 -7.42
CA LEU A 91 -17.83 -18.41 -8.38
C LEU A 91 -16.36 -18.37 -7.94
N ASN A 92 -16.05 -18.66 -6.67
CA ASN A 92 -14.70 -18.58 -6.10
C ASN A 92 -13.90 -19.88 -6.34
N ALA A 93 -13.47 -20.11 -7.56
CA ALA A 93 -12.70 -21.29 -7.92
C ALA A 93 -11.31 -21.33 -7.25
N SER A 94 -10.70 -20.17 -7.00
CA SER A 94 -9.38 -20.06 -6.37
C SER A 94 -9.38 -20.37 -4.87
N GLY A 95 -10.54 -20.30 -4.18
CA GLY A 95 -10.65 -20.44 -2.72
C GLY A 95 -9.98 -19.31 -1.93
N LEU A 96 -9.50 -18.28 -2.59
CA LEU A 96 -8.80 -17.15 -1.94
C LEU A 96 -9.78 -16.27 -1.15
N ARG A 97 -9.25 -15.60 -0.12
CA ARG A 97 -10.00 -14.59 0.65
C ARG A 97 -9.93 -13.23 -0.03
N PRO A 98 -11.01 -12.44 0.00
CA PRO A 98 -11.00 -11.09 -0.58
C PRO A 98 -10.05 -10.16 0.18
N SER A 99 -9.65 -9.05 -0.46
CA SER A 99 -8.85 -7.99 0.17
C SER A 99 -9.46 -7.53 1.49
N ILE A 100 -8.62 -7.15 2.45
CA ILE A 100 -9.06 -6.52 3.71
C ILE A 100 -9.82 -5.20 3.48
N GLU A 101 -9.65 -4.59 2.32
CA GLU A 101 -10.30 -3.34 1.92
C GLU A 101 -11.53 -3.54 1.02
N THR A 102 -12.09 -4.74 1.01
CA THR A 102 -13.28 -5.07 0.23
C THR A 102 -14.45 -4.14 0.56
N SER A 103 -14.62 -3.74 1.83
CA SER A 103 -15.64 -2.78 2.26
C SER A 103 -15.44 -1.39 1.63
N VAL A 104 -14.19 -0.94 1.45
CA VAL A 104 -13.87 0.33 0.75
C VAL A 104 -14.38 0.30 -0.68
N HIS A 105 -14.07 -0.78 -1.42
CA HIS A 105 -14.51 -0.93 -2.79
C HIS A 105 -16.04 -1.08 -2.90
N ALA A 106 -16.65 -1.78 -1.95
CA ALA A 106 -18.10 -2.02 -1.96
C ALA A 106 -18.92 -0.74 -1.82
N ILE A 107 -18.50 0.22 -0.98
CA ILE A 107 -19.25 1.45 -0.73
C ILE A 107 -19.16 2.47 -1.87
N ILE A 108 -18.07 2.47 -2.62
CA ILE A 108 -17.90 3.34 -3.79
C ILE A 108 -18.86 2.84 -4.88
N PRO A 109 -19.77 3.67 -5.42
CA PRO A 109 -20.81 3.20 -6.33
C PRO A 109 -20.27 2.79 -7.70
N SER A 110 -19.20 3.43 -8.18
CA SER A 110 -18.62 3.21 -9.51
C SER A 110 -18.29 1.74 -9.78
N PRO A 111 -18.52 1.25 -11.01
CA PRO A 111 -18.24 -0.12 -11.40
C PRO A 111 -16.77 -0.53 -11.21
N VAL A 112 -15.83 0.33 -11.58
CA VAL A 112 -14.38 0.08 -11.47
C VAL A 112 -13.79 0.91 -10.37
N VAL A 113 -13.01 0.27 -9.48
CA VAL A 113 -12.27 0.93 -8.39
C VAL A 113 -10.86 0.37 -8.35
N VAL A 114 -9.89 1.27 -8.35
CA VAL A 114 -8.46 0.97 -8.24
C VAL A 114 -7.89 1.70 -7.02
N HIS A 115 -7.28 0.96 -6.11
CA HIS A 115 -6.54 1.47 -4.98
C HIS A 115 -5.07 1.13 -5.13
N ILE A 116 -4.20 2.14 -5.06
CA ILE A 116 -2.75 2.00 -5.17
C ILE A 116 -2.02 2.73 -4.05
N HIS A 117 -0.85 2.22 -3.70
CA HIS A 117 0.07 2.83 -2.75
C HIS A 117 1.09 3.72 -3.48
N CYS A 118 0.59 4.63 -4.32
CA CYS A 118 1.44 5.52 -5.11
C CYS A 118 2.39 6.32 -4.20
N VAL A 119 3.69 6.14 -4.40
CA VAL A 119 4.76 6.76 -3.62
C VAL A 119 4.62 8.28 -3.58
N ASN A 120 4.34 8.91 -4.73
CA ASN A 120 4.16 10.36 -4.81
C ASN A 120 2.92 10.82 -4.04
N THR A 121 1.82 10.05 -4.11
CA THR A 121 0.61 10.34 -3.33
C THR A 121 0.89 10.21 -1.85
N ILE A 122 1.57 9.14 -1.40
CA ILE A 122 1.87 8.94 0.02
C ILE A 122 2.79 10.07 0.52
N ALA A 123 3.81 10.46 -0.25
CA ALA A 123 4.71 11.55 0.12
C ALA A 123 4.00 12.89 0.36
N LEU A 124 2.87 13.14 -0.31
CA LEU A 124 1.98 14.28 -0.03
C LEU A 124 1.03 13.98 1.14
N ALA A 125 0.42 12.79 1.15
CA ALA A 125 -0.64 12.42 2.08
C ALA A 125 -0.18 12.20 3.53
N VAL A 126 1.12 12.05 3.76
CA VAL A 126 1.72 12.02 5.11
C VAL A 126 1.96 13.40 5.70
N ARG A 127 1.74 14.47 4.94
CA ARG A 127 2.00 15.84 5.40
C ARG A 127 0.74 16.45 6.02
N TYR A 128 0.92 17.26 7.06
CA TYR A 128 -0.18 18.02 7.67
C TYR A 128 -0.80 19.04 6.69
N ASP A 129 -0.01 19.59 5.75
CA ASP A 129 -0.48 20.46 4.66
C ASP A 129 -0.86 19.69 3.39
N GLY A 130 -0.83 18.35 3.43
CA GLY A 130 -1.04 17.47 2.28
C GLY A 130 -2.37 17.69 1.57
N GLU A 131 -3.47 17.89 2.29
CA GLU A 131 -4.79 18.13 1.68
C GLU A 131 -4.78 19.42 0.81
N SER A 132 -4.16 20.49 1.30
CA SER A 132 -4.06 21.74 0.54
C SER A 132 -3.25 21.56 -0.74
N LEU A 133 -2.11 20.89 -0.63
CA LEU A 133 -1.22 20.61 -1.77
C LEU A 133 -1.90 19.72 -2.82
N VAL A 134 -2.60 18.69 -2.39
CA VAL A 134 -3.35 17.79 -3.29
C VAL A 134 -4.43 18.56 -4.05
N ARG A 135 -5.20 19.41 -3.37
CA ARG A 135 -6.23 20.27 -4.01
C ARG A 135 -5.60 21.24 -5.02
N GLU A 136 -4.48 21.86 -4.67
CA GLU A 136 -3.78 22.77 -5.55
C GLU A 136 -3.30 22.08 -6.83
N ARG A 137 -2.66 20.93 -6.69
CA ARG A 137 -2.12 20.16 -7.83
C ARG A 137 -3.20 19.60 -8.75
N LEU A 138 -4.37 19.25 -8.21
CA LEU A 138 -5.50 18.74 -9.00
C LEU A 138 -6.41 19.83 -9.55
N ARG A 139 -6.22 21.10 -9.18
CA ARG A 139 -7.05 22.22 -9.69
C ARG A 139 -7.13 22.29 -11.22
N PRO A 140 -6.09 21.96 -12.01
CA PRO A 140 -6.17 21.96 -13.47
C PRO A 140 -7.04 20.83 -14.06
N HIS A 141 -7.38 19.80 -13.28
CA HIS A 141 -8.10 18.60 -13.72
C HIS A 141 -9.58 18.71 -13.35
N ALA A 142 -10.38 19.39 -14.20
CA ALA A 142 -11.79 19.71 -13.91
C ALA A 142 -12.71 18.47 -13.78
N ASP A 143 -12.32 17.33 -14.34
CA ASP A 143 -13.05 16.07 -14.26
C ASP A 143 -12.72 15.25 -13.00
N VAL A 144 -11.74 15.71 -12.20
CA VAL A 144 -11.37 15.09 -10.93
C VAL A 144 -12.19 15.68 -9.78
N ALA A 145 -13.09 14.87 -9.24
CA ALA A 145 -13.85 15.20 -8.03
C ALA A 145 -13.17 14.55 -6.81
N LEU A 146 -12.32 15.33 -6.16
CA LEU A 146 -11.46 14.90 -5.07
C LEU A 146 -12.18 14.84 -3.72
N ALA A 147 -11.95 13.76 -2.96
CA ALA A 147 -12.15 13.68 -1.52
C ALA A 147 -10.83 13.40 -0.80
N SER A 148 -10.47 14.22 0.17
CA SER A 148 -9.37 13.95 1.10
C SER A 148 -9.92 13.22 2.32
N VAL A 149 -9.36 12.06 2.64
CA VAL A 149 -9.83 11.19 3.72
C VAL A 149 -8.77 11.14 4.83
N PRO A 150 -9.10 11.50 6.09
CA PRO A 150 -8.14 11.42 7.19
C PRO A 150 -7.74 9.96 7.42
N TYR A 151 -6.57 9.78 8.03
CA TYR A 151 -6.11 8.44 8.36
C TYR A 151 -7.16 7.67 9.18
N ARG A 152 -7.43 6.47 8.73
CA ARG A 152 -8.16 5.43 9.45
C ARG A 152 -7.48 4.09 9.18
N LYS A 153 -7.59 3.17 10.14
CA LYS A 153 -7.18 1.79 9.94
C LYS A 153 -7.80 1.25 8.64
N PRO A 154 -7.03 0.57 7.77
CA PRO A 154 -7.55 -0.06 6.55
C PRO A 154 -8.76 -0.97 6.82
N GLY A 155 -9.59 -1.19 5.80
CA GLY A 155 -10.81 -1.99 5.91
C GLY A 155 -12.03 -1.16 6.30
N LEU A 156 -12.89 -1.70 7.17
CA LEU A 156 -14.19 -1.10 7.49
C LEU A 156 -14.11 0.32 8.09
N PRO A 157 -13.17 0.64 9.01
CA PRO A 157 -13.04 2.02 9.51
C PRO A 157 -12.72 3.03 8.40
N LEU A 158 -11.87 2.64 7.44
CA LEU A 158 -11.56 3.47 6.28
C LEU A 158 -12.77 3.60 5.34
N ALA A 159 -13.54 2.52 5.14
CA ALA A 159 -14.77 2.56 4.35
C ALA A 159 -15.77 3.57 4.93
N HIS A 160 -15.99 3.60 6.23
CA HIS A 160 -16.84 4.59 6.87
C HIS A 160 -16.35 6.03 6.63
N ALA A 161 -15.04 6.28 6.81
CA ALA A 161 -14.49 7.61 6.57
C ALA A 161 -14.61 8.07 5.11
N ILE A 162 -14.50 7.16 4.15
CA ILE A 162 -14.76 7.43 2.73
C ILE A 162 -16.24 7.72 2.50
N SER A 163 -17.15 6.93 3.11
CA SER A 163 -18.60 7.12 2.97
C SER A 163 -19.07 8.51 3.41
N GLU A 164 -18.47 9.04 4.49
CA GLU A 164 -18.77 10.40 5.00
C GLU A 164 -18.39 11.52 4.01
N ARG A 165 -17.50 11.25 3.06
CA ARG A 165 -16.98 12.21 2.07
C ARG A 165 -17.42 11.94 0.66
N LEU A 166 -18.08 10.80 0.46
CA LEU A 166 -18.56 10.36 -0.83
C LEU A 166 -19.72 11.26 -1.29
N THR A 167 -19.59 11.80 -2.48
CA THR A 167 -20.66 12.48 -3.22
C THR A 167 -20.95 11.69 -4.49
N LYS A 168 -22.04 12.04 -5.18
CA LYS A 168 -22.39 11.39 -6.46
C LYS A 168 -21.31 11.53 -7.55
N ASN A 169 -20.45 12.54 -7.42
CA ASN A 169 -19.42 12.84 -8.43
C ASN A 169 -18.01 12.43 -7.99
N THR A 170 -17.79 12.09 -6.71
CA THR A 170 -16.45 11.78 -6.20
C THR A 170 -15.85 10.57 -6.91
N ASN A 171 -14.68 10.76 -7.51
CA ASN A 171 -14.00 9.74 -8.31
C ASN A 171 -12.51 9.57 -7.96
N VAL A 172 -11.96 10.43 -7.09
CA VAL A 172 -10.58 10.34 -6.57
C VAL A 172 -10.61 10.55 -5.06
N PHE A 173 -9.96 9.63 -4.33
CA PHE A 173 -9.80 9.73 -2.89
C PHE A 173 -8.30 9.67 -2.55
N VAL A 174 -7.79 10.71 -1.89
CA VAL A 174 -6.46 10.70 -1.30
C VAL A 174 -6.59 10.34 0.17
N LEU A 175 -5.98 9.22 0.54
CA LEU A 175 -6.05 8.65 1.87
C LEU A 175 -4.82 9.08 2.67
N ALA A 176 -5.00 9.87 3.72
CA ALA A 176 -3.90 10.32 4.57
C ALA A 176 -3.11 9.12 5.11
N ASN A 177 -1.78 9.20 5.04
CA ASN A 177 -0.86 8.13 5.46
C ASN A 177 -1.14 6.77 4.81
N HIS A 178 -1.68 6.70 3.58
CA HIS A 178 -2.05 5.40 3.02
C HIS A 178 -1.84 5.31 1.50
N GLY A 179 -2.59 6.08 0.71
CA GLY A 179 -2.50 5.97 -0.75
C GLY A 179 -3.60 6.69 -1.51
N LEU A 180 -3.90 6.17 -2.69
CA LEU A 180 -4.82 6.73 -3.68
C LEU A 180 -5.90 5.72 -4.04
N VAL A 181 -7.17 6.16 -4.10
CA VAL A 181 -8.27 5.40 -4.71
C VAL A 181 -8.80 6.21 -5.89
N VAL A 182 -8.98 5.55 -7.04
CA VAL A 182 -9.56 6.11 -8.26
C VAL A 182 -10.72 5.23 -8.69
N ALA A 183 -11.84 5.86 -9.07
CA ALA A 183 -13.06 5.18 -9.44
C ALA A 183 -13.64 5.74 -10.75
N GLY A 184 -14.37 4.92 -11.49
CA GLY A 184 -15.00 5.31 -12.76
C GLY A 184 -15.91 4.24 -13.32
N GLU A 185 -16.46 4.52 -14.51
CA GLU A 185 -17.40 3.63 -15.18
C GLU A 185 -16.69 2.51 -15.95
N THR A 186 -15.51 2.79 -16.53
CA THR A 186 -14.72 1.83 -17.31
C THR A 186 -13.28 1.76 -16.82
N VAL A 187 -12.60 0.67 -17.13
CA VAL A 187 -11.18 0.49 -16.80
C VAL A 187 -10.31 1.54 -17.49
N ALA A 188 -10.61 1.87 -18.74
CA ALA A 188 -9.88 2.87 -19.51
C ALA A 188 -9.98 4.28 -18.86
N GLU A 189 -11.18 4.66 -18.41
CA GLU A 189 -11.41 5.92 -17.70
C GLU A 189 -10.61 5.99 -16.40
N VAL A 190 -10.61 4.91 -15.62
CA VAL A 190 -9.88 4.84 -14.36
C VAL A 190 -8.37 4.86 -14.58
N ALA A 191 -7.87 4.15 -15.58
CA ALA A 191 -6.45 4.12 -15.94
C ALA A 191 -5.93 5.51 -16.35
N ASP A 192 -6.67 6.21 -17.22
CA ASP A 192 -6.33 7.57 -17.65
C ASP A 192 -6.34 8.54 -16.46
N ARG A 193 -7.43 8.57 -15.68
CA ARG A 193 -7.55 9.42 -14.50
C ARG A 193 -6.44 9.15 -13.47
N MET A 194 -6.15 7.88 -13.18
CA MET A 194 -5.09 7.47 -12.27
C MET A 194 -3.73 7.99 -12.75
N THR A 195 -3.42 7.84 -14.04
CA THR A 195 -2.17 8.30 -14.63
C THR A 195 -2.01 9.81 -14.47
N ARG A 196 -3.02 10.59 -14.86
CA ARG A 196 -3.00 12.07 -14.71
C ARG A 196 -2.88 12.51 -13.25
N VAL A 197 -3.53 11.83 -12.31
CA VAL A 197 -3.41 12.14 -10.87
C VAL A 197 -2.01 11.81 -10.36
N CYS A 198 -1.44 10.67 -10.73
CA CYS A 198 -0.07 10.30 -10.35
C CYS A 198 0.96 11.28 -10.93
N GLU A 199 0.78 11.76 -12.17
CA GLU A 199 1.62 12.77 -12.79
C GLU A 199 1.49 14.13 -12.08
N ALA A 200 0.28 14.55 -11.74
CA ALA A 200 0.04 15.79 -10.99
C ALA A 200 0.73 15.77 -9.60
N PHE A 201 0.85 14.58 -9.00
CA PHE A 201 1.50 14.40 -7.69
C PHE A 201 2.99 14.14 -7.78
N PHE A 202 3.56 14.05 -8.98
CA PHE A 202 4.98 13.75 -9.15
C PHE A 202 5.86 14.68 -8.30
N ALA A 203 6.81 14.07 -7.60
CA ALA A 203 7.88 14.73 -6.88
C ALA A 203 9.21 14.02 -7.20
N PRO A 204 10.25 14.77 -7.59
CA PRO A 204 11.54 14.16 -7.85
C PRO A 204 12.12 13.54 -6.57
N SER A 205 12.75 12.38 -6.72
CA SER A 205 13.52 11.78 -5.64
C SER A 205 14.80 12.59 -5.41
N ARG A 206 15.17 12.82 -4.15
CA ARG A 206 16.49 13.36 -3.84
C ARG A 206 17.56 12.36 -4.26
N ALA A 207 18.66 12.91 -4.79
CA ALA A 207 19.83 12.11 -5.10
C ALA A 207 20.56 11.69 -3.82
N ALA A 208 21.12 10.50 -3.82
CA ALA A 208 22.01 9.99 -2.76
C ALA A 208 23.26 9.41 -3.38
N PRO A 209 24.39 9.34 -2.64
CA PRO A 209 25.55 8.60 -3.06
C PRO A 209 25.21 7.13 -3.30
N GLN A 210 26.06 6.43 -4.03
CA GLN A 210 25.97 4.98 -4.10
C GLN A 210 26.44 4.35 -2.79
N ALA A 211 25.80 3.24 -2.39
CA ALA A 211 26.23 2.47 -1.23
C ALA A 211 27.56 1.76 -1.52
N ASP A 212 28.43 1.77 -0.54
CA ASP A 212 29.62 0.89 -0.53
C ASP A 212 29.16 -0.53 -0.16
N THR A 213 28.76 -1.29 -1.18
CA THR A 213 28.19 -2.64 -1.01
C THR A 213 29.25 -3.65 -0.53
N GLU A 214 30.55 -3.45 -0.84
CA GLU A 214 31.63 -4.31 -0.35
C GLU A 214 31.79 -4.13 1.16
N ARG A 215 31.83 -2.91 1.62
CA ARG A 215 31.86 -2.58 3.04
C ARG A 215 30.64 -3.09 3.78
N LEU A 216 29.44 -2.89 3.22
CA LEU A 216 28.21 -3.42 3.81
C LEU A 216 28.22 -4.94 3.89
N ALA A 217 28.67 -5.64 2.85
CA ALA A 217 28.79 -7.09 2.84
C ALA A 217 29.74 -7.59 3.95
N SER A 218 30.89 -6.92 4.14
CA SER A 218 31.82 -7.22 5.25
C SER A 218 31.18 -7.00 6.63
N ILE A 219 30.35 -5.96 6.81
CA ILE A 219 29.67 -5.66 8.08
C ILE A 219 28.64 -6.73 8.44
N VAL A 220 27.93 -7.30 7.45
CA VAL A 220 26.88 -8.32 7.69
C VAL A 220 27.43 -9.74 7.70
N GLU A 221 28.70 -9.96 7.37
CA GLU A 221 29.31 -11.28 7.35
C GLU A 221 29.20 -11.99 8.72
N GLY A 222 28.68 -13.21 8.71
CA GLY A 222 28.44 -14.00 9.93
C GLY A 222 27.27 -13.51 10.79
N THR A 223 26.39 -12.64 10.26
CA THR A 223 25.16 -12.19 10.93
C THR A 223 23.91 -12.73 10.24
N ASP A 224 22.73 -12.54 10.86
CA ASP A 224 21.42 -12.89 10.26
C ASP A 224 20.90 -11.83 9.27
N TYR A 225 21.76 -10.91 8.82
CA TYR A 225 21.38 -9.82 7.93
C TYR A 225 22.08 -9.94 6.57
N ARG A 226 21.45 -9.36 5.56
CA ARG A 226 21.93 -9.31 4.18
C ARG A 226 21.61 -7.96 3.54
N LEU A 227 22.22 -7.65 2.42
CA LEU A 227 21.91 -6.48 1.64
C LEU A 227 20.51 -6.60 1.00
N PRO A 228 19.79 -5.48 0.81
CA PRO A 228 18.53 -5.48 0.06
C PRO A 228 18.79 -5.90 -1.40
N GLN A 229 17.78 -6.52 -2.02
CA GLN A 229 17.84 -6.92 -3.42
C GLN A 229 17.89 -5.71 -4.36
N ASP A 230 17.17 -4.63 -3.99
CA ASP A 230 17.12 -3.39 -4.74
C ASP A 230 18.09 -2.35 -4.13
N PRO A 231 19.16 -1.95 -4.84
CA PRO A 231 20.14 -0.99 -4.33
C PRO A 231 19.56 0.38 -3.98
N ALA A 232 18.44 0.79 -4.62
CA ALA A 232 17.81 2.06 -4.31
C ALA A 232 17.21 2.12 -2.89
N THR A 233 17.03 0.97 -2.23
CA THR A 233 16.67 0.90 -0.82
C THR A 233 17.68 1.61 0.09
N HIS A 234 18.95 1.66 -0.30
CA HIS A 234 19.98 2.30 0.50
C HIS A 234 19.82 3.81 0.63
N VAL A 235 19.08 4.46 -0.28
CA VAL A 235 18.87 5.92 -0.31
C VAL A 235 18.34 6.45 1.03
N VAL A 236 17.48 5.70 1.72
CA VAL A 236 16.93 6.14 3.02
C VAL A 236 18.00 6.32 4.10
N ALA A 237 19.12 5.63 4.02
CA ALA A 237 20.22 5.74 5.00
C ALA A 237 21.39 6.58 4.47
N LEU A 238 21.49 6.79 3.16
CA LEU A 238 22.58 7.53 2.49
C LEU A 238 22.27 9.02 2.34
N ASP A 239 20.98 9.38 2.17
CA ASP A 239 20.53 10.77 2.18
C ASP A 239 20.12 11.19 3.60
N PRO A 240 20.85 12.12 4.24
CA PRO A 240 20.57 12.55 5.62
C PRO A 240 19.14 13.05 5.82
N LYS A 241 18.53 13.67 4.80
CA LYS A 241 17.17 14.21 4.86
C LYS A 241 16.13 13.07 4.81
N SER A 242 16.33 12.08 3.95
CA SER A 242 15.49 10.87 3.90
C SER A 242 15.58 10.10 5.22
N LEU A 243 16.76 9.98 5.80
CA LEU A 243 16.97 9.36 7.09
C LEU A 243 16.25 10.12 8.21
N ALA A 244 16.33 11.44 8.22
CA ALA A 244 15.64 12.27 9.20
C ALA A 244 14.12 12.07 9.15
N ILE A 245 13.53 12.00 7.95
CA ILE A 245 12.10 11.73 7.76
C ILE A 245 11.74 10.32 8.22
N ALA A 246 12.51 9.31 7.87
CA ALA A 246 12.25 7.92 8.27
C ALA A 246 12.38 7.71 9.80
N ARG A 247 13.18 8.52 10.47
CA ARG A 247 13.33 8.55 11.94
C ARG A 247 12.11 9.09 12.68
N LEU A 248 11.25 9.87 12.03
CA LEU A 248 10.05 10.42 12.66
C LEU A 248 9.09 9.32 13.13
N GLY A 249 9.04 8.18 12.44
CA GLY A 249 8.17 7.05 12.74
C GLY A 249 7.61 6.37 11.51
N SER A 250 6.58 5.54 11.70
CA SER A 250 5.92 4.84 10.60
C SER A 250 5.06 5.80 9.77
N LEU A 251 5.27 5.82 8.46
CA LEU A 251 4.60 6.76 7.56
C LEU A 251 3.26 6.24 7.04
N TYR A 252 3.07 4.92 6.94
CA TYR A 252 1.88 4.28 6.35
C TYR A 252 1.69 2.86 6.90
N PRO A 253 0.47 2.25 6.79
CA PRO A 253 0.16 0.95 7.40
C PRO A 253 1.07 -0.18 6.96
N ASP A 254 1.33 -0.34 5.66
CA ASP A 254 2.14 -1.44 5.14
C ASP A 254 3.61 -1.37 5.62
N HIS A 255 4.13 -0.18 5.96
CA HIS A 255 5.40 -0.05 6.67
C HIS A 255 5.38 -0.87 7.97
N VAL A 256 4.38 -0.64 8.82
CA VAL A 256 4.24 -1.33 10.11
C VAL A 256 4.03 -2.82 9.93
N VAL A 257 3.18 -3.21 8.99
CA VAL A 257 2.79 -4.60 8.74
C VAL A 257 3.96 -5.45 8.27
N PHE A 258 4.81 -4.94 7.39
CA PHE A 258 5.86 -5.72 6.74
C PHE A 258 7.28 -5.44 7.24
N LEU A 259 7.54 -4.30 7.86
CA LEU A 259 8.87 -3.96 8.41
C LEU A 259 8.88 -3.86 9.94
N GLY A 260 7.68 -3.73 10.55
CA GLY A 260 7.53 -3.39 11.96
C GLY A 260 7.50 -1.88 12.18
N PRO A 261 7.21 -1.42 13.42
CA PRO A 261 7.02 -0.02 13.74
C PRO A 261 8.33 0.77 13.67
N GLY A 262 8.28 1.94 13.03
CA GLY A 262 9.39 2.87 12.91
C GLY A 262 10.60 2.30 12.19
N LEU A 263 11.67 3.09 12.09
CA LEU A 263 12.96 2.68 11.55
C LEU A 263 13.88 2.21 12.67
N ALA A 264 14.48 1.03 12.52
CA ALA A 264 15.58 0.59 13.39
C ALA A 264 16.91 1.07 12.82
N GLU A 265 17.79 1.57 13.69
CA GLU A 265 19.18 1.88 13.32
C GLU A 265 20.12 0.85 13.93
N ALA A 266 21.06 0.40 13.13
CA ALA A 266 22.09 -0.51 13.60
C ALA A 266 23.21 0.24 14.31
N LEU A 267 23.78 -0.41 15.30
CA LEU A 267 25.03 0.02 15.95
C LEU A 267 26.18 -0.78 15.36
N LEU A 268 27.33 -0.14 15.23
CA LEU A 268 28.57 -0.82 14.89
C LEU A 268 29.48 -0.88 16.14
N ASP A 269 29.78 -2.09 16.57
CA ASP A 269 30.70 -2.34 17.70
C ASP A 269 31.93 -3.10 17.16
N GLY A 270 33.07 -2.44 17.17
CA GLY A 270 34.31 -2.99 16.57
C GLY A 270 34.14 -3.35 15.09
N GLY A 271 33.32 -2.63 14.34
CA GLY A 271 32.98 -2.90 12.94
C GLY A 271 31.95 -3.99 12.69
N ARG A 272 31.42 -4.60 13.75
CA ARG A 272 30.37 -5.63 13.69
C ARG A 272 28.97 -5.06 13.90
N LEU A 273 28.02 -5.59 13.13
CA LEU A 273 26.61 -5.21 13.22
C LEU A 273 26.00 -5.58 14.58
N ARG A 274 25.35 -4.64 15.23
CA ARG A 274 24.54 -4.84 16.44
C ARG A 274 23.13 -4.32 16.22
N ALA A 275 22.14 -5.12 16.55
CA ALA A 275 20.75 -4.66 16.61
C ALA A 275 20.50 -3.80 17.87
N PRO A 276 19.58 -2.83 17.83
CA PRO A 276 19.20 -2.04 19.01
C PRO A 276 18.70 -2.96 20.13
N PRO A 277 19.19 -2.78 21.37
CA PRO A 277 18.86 -3.70 22.48
C PRO A 277 17.40 -3.60 22.97
N GLU A 278 16.70 -2.52 22.66
CA GLU A 278 15.32 -2.28 23.12
C GLU A 278 14.29 -3.14 22.38
N ARG A 279 14.63 -3.79 21.27
CA ARG A 279 13.70 -4.58 20.46
C ARG A 279 13.69 -6.05 20.90
N ARG A 280 12.50 -6.54 21.28
CA ARG A 280 12.28 -7.95 21.65
C ARG A 280 12.54 -8.95 20.52
N ARG A 281 12.41 -8.51 19.25
CA ARG A 281 12.68 -9.33 18.06
C ARG A 281 13.66 -8.59 17.16
N PRO A 282 14.53 -9.30 16.43
CA PRO A 282 15.40 -8.69 15.44
C PRO A 282 14.57 -7.86 14.44
N PRO A 283 14.95 -6.59 14.18
CA PRO A 283 14.29 -5.78 13.18
C PRO A 283 14.42 -6.42 11.79
N LEU A 284 13.37 -6.41 10.99
CA LEU A 284 13.45 -6.90 9.60
C LEU A 284 14.29 -6.00 8.71
N MET A 285 14.38 -4.70 9.04
CA MET A 285 15.19 -3.71 8.34
C MET A 285 15.96 -2.88 9.35
N MET A 286 17.24 -2.63 9.10
CA MET A 286 18.05 -1.66 9.86
C MET A 286 18.76 -0.70 8.90
N ALA A 287 18.76 0.59 9.27
CA ALA A 287 19.59 1.60 8.63
C ALA A 287 20.95 1.69 9.32
N LEU A 288 21.99 1.84 8.51
CA LEU A 288 23.33 2.24 8.92
C LEU A 288 23.57 3.65 8.34
N PRO A 289 23.45 4.70 9.16
CA PRO A 289 23.54 6.08 8.68
C PRO A 289 24.81 6.33 7.87
N GLY A 290 24.66 6.86 6.66
CA GLY A 290 25.76 7.14 5.74
C GLY A 290 26.42 5.91 5.08
N LEU A 291 25.94 4.69 5.37
CA LEU A 291 26.43 3.46 4.76
C LEU A 291 25.39 2.74 3.92
N GLY A 292 24.17 2.64 4.40
CA GLY A 292 23.08 1.98 3.68
C GLY A 292 22.10 1.24 4.59
N VAL A 293 21.46 0.22 4.05
CA VAL A 293 20.42 -0.57 4.72
C VAL A 293 20.76 -2.05 4.67
N VAL A 294 20.37 -2.78 5.71
CA VAL A 294 20.45 -4.24 5.76
C VAL A 294 19.08 -4.82 6.14
N LEU A 295 18.78 -6.01 5.62
CA LEU A 295 17.54 -6.73 5.86
C LEU A 295 17.82 -8.07 6.53
N HIS A 296 17.03 -8.44 7.53
CA HIS A 296 17.11 -9.74 8.20
C HIS A 296 16.80 -10.88 7.20
N HIS A 297 17.43 -12.05 7.36
CA HIS A 297 17.23 -13.19 6.47
C HIS A 297 15.78 -13.65 6.39
N SER A 298 14.99 -13.46 7.45
CA SER A 298 13.55 -13.78 7.47
C SER A 298 12.68 -12.73 6.78
N ALA A 299 13.25 -11.64 6.26
CA ALA A 299 12.48 -10.64 5.53
C ALA A 299 11.85 -11.26 4.27
N SER A 300 10.53 -11.20 4.20
CA SER A 300 9.76 -11.70 3.05
C SER A 300 9.94 -10.80 1.81
N LYS A 301 9.46 -11.27 0.65
CA LYS A 301 9.42 -10.44 -0.56
C LYS A 301 8.66 -9.13 -0.33
N ASN A 302 7.57 -9.17 0.46
CA ASN A 302 6.82 -7.98 0.84
C ASN A 302 7.67 -7.00 1.68
N ALA A 303 8.46 -7.50 2.63
CA ALA A 303 9.36 -6.67 3.42
C ALA A 303 10.44 -6.00 2.56
N HIS A 304 11.00 -6.69 1.57
CA HIS A 304 11.92 -6.10 0.60
C HIS A 304 11.25 -4.97 -0.20
N ALA A 305 10.04 -5.19 -0.70
CA ALA A 305 9.29 -4.17 -1.44
C ALA A 305 8.96 -2.96 -0.55
N MET A 306 8.60 -3.17 0.71
CA MET A 306 8.31 -2.09 1.65
C MET A 306 9.56 -1.31 2.07
N ALA A 307 10.71 -1.96 2.19
CA ALA A 307 11.98 -1.28 2.45
C ALA A 307 12.34 -0.30 1.31
N ARG A 308 12.11 -0.72 0.06
CA ARG A 308 12.25 0.15 -1.12
C ARG A 308 11.21 1.28 -1.11
N CYS A 309 9.95 0.97 -0.82
CA CYS A 309 8.87 1.97 -0.74
C CYS A 309 9.18 3.07 0.30
N LEU A 310 9.66 2.69 1.48
CA LEU A 310 10.07 3.65 2.51
C LEU A 310 11.17 4.61 1.99
N ALA A 311 12.18 4.07 1.31
CA ALA A 311 13.24 4.88 0.72
C ALA A 311 12.70 5.84 -0.34
N ASP A 312 11.81 5.36 -1.21
CA ASP A 312 11.21 6.17 -2.28
C ASP A 312 10.32 7.29 -1.74
N ILE A 313 9.51 7.02 -0.71
CA ILE A 313 8.64 8.02 -0.07
C ILE A 313 9.51 9.05 0.66
N ALA A 314 10.43 8.61 1.53
CA ALA A 314 11.27 9.51 2.30
C ALA A 314 12.08 10.45 1.41
N ALA A 315 12.58 9.95 0.27
CA ALA A 315 13.36 10.75 -0.67
C ALA A 315 12.54 11.82 -1.43
N ARG A 316 11.20 11.80 -1.34
CA ARG A 316 10.30 12.74 -2.02
C ARG A 316 9.64 13.75 -1.10
N ILE A 317 9.74 13.55 0.21
CA ILE A 317 9.21 14.49 1.20
C ILE A 317 10.24 15.62 1.43
N PRO A 318 9.90 16.91 1.29
CA PRO A 318 10.81 18.02 1.62
C PRO A 318 11.25 17.93 3.10
N GLU A 319 12.50 18.36 3.37
CA GLU A 319 13.09 18.26 4.72
C GLU A 319 12.27 18.97 5.79
N ASP A 320 11.75 20.17 5.45
CA ASP A 320 10.99 21.00 6.38
C ASP A 320 9.48 20.72 6.35
N ALA A 321 9.05 19.66 5.65
CA ALA A 321 7.63 19.33 5.56
C ALA A 321 7.10 18.89 6.93
N PRO A 322 5.94 19.39 7.36
CA PRO A 322 5.30 18.96 8.61
C PRO A 322 4.69 17.57 8.40
N VAL A 323 5.44 16.51 8.76
CA VAL A 323 5.04 15.12 8.53
C VAL A 323 4.23 14.58 9.71
N ARG A 324 3.10 13.93 9.40
CA ARG A 324 2.36 13.09 10.33
C ARG A 324 2.86 11.65 10.23
N VAL A 325 3.23 11.07 11.35
CA VAL A 325 3.51 9.63 11.49
C VAL A 325 2.35 8.93 12.17
N LEU A 326 2.28 7.62 12.05
CA LEU A 326 1.33 6.81 12.82
C LEU A 326 1.67 6.86 14.30
N THR A 327 0.66 6.98 15.14
CA THR A 327 0.82 6.90 16.61
C THR A 327 1.09 5.47 17.04
N SER A 328 1.67 5.30 18.23
CA SER A 328 1.91 3.95 18.79
C SER A 328 0.62 3.13 18.94
N ALA A 329 -0.53 3.77 19.17
CA ALA A 329 -1.82 3.08 19.22
C ALA A 329 -2.23 2.57 17.83
N GLU A 330 -2.09 3.40 16.79
CA GLU A 330 -2.37 3.04 15.39
C GLU A 330 -1.44 1.90 14.91
N GLU A 331 -0.16 1.94 15.28
CA GLU A 331 0.78 0.86 14.99
C GLU A 331 0.40 -0.46 15.68
N GLN A 332 -0.01 -0.41 16.95
CA GLN A 332 -0.46 -1.59 17.68
C GLN A 332 -1.73 -2.21 17.10
N GLU A 333 -2.68 -1.40 16.66
CA GLU A 333 -3.88 -1.88 15.99
C GLU A 333 -3.57 -2.65 14.69
N LEU A 334 -2.54 -2.23 13.94
CA LEU A 334 -2.09 -2.91 12.73
C LEU A 334 -1.37 -4.22 13.05
N MET A 335 -0.48 -4.24 14.03
CA MET A 335 0.30 -5.42 14.41
C MET A 335 -0.55 -6.55 15.00
N ASN A 336 -1.64 -6.24 15.68
CA ASN A 336 -2.51 -7.21 16.34
C ASN A 336 -3.70 -7.66 15.47
N TRP A 337 -3.74 -7.28 14.22
CA TRP A 337 -4.86 -7.58 13.33
C TRP A 337 -4.71 -8.93 12.64
N GLU A 338 -5.65 -9.87 12.89
CA GLU A 338 -5.65 -11.23 12.33
C GLU A 338 -5.64 -11.24 10.78
N ALA A 339 -6.34 -10.30 10.16
CA ALA A 339 -6.38 -10.20 8.70
C ALA A 339 -5.00 -9.90 8.08
N GLU A 340 -4.16 -9.15 8.78
CA GLU A 340 -2.78 -8.89 8.36
C GLU A 340 -1.87 -10.10 8.60
N THR A 341 -2.12 -10.89 9.64
CA THR A 341 -1.42 -12.17 9.84
C THR A 341 -1.68 -13.13 8.68
N TYR A 342 -2.92 -13.21 8.20
CA TYR A 342 -3.27 -13.99 7.01
C TYR A 342 -2.56 -13.45 5.75
N ARG A 343 -2.60 -12.13 5.52
CA ARG A 343 -1.94 -11.46 4.38
C ARG A 343 -0.43 -11.75 4.34
N GLN A 344 0.22 -11.73 5.50
CA GLN A 344 1.65 -12.06 5.62
C GLN A 344 1.94 -13.54 5.35
N SER A 345 1.01 -14.45 5.68
CA SER A 345 1.22 -15.90 5.51
C SER A 345 1.19 -16.36 4.05
N ILE A 346 0.42 -15.68 3.19
CA ILE A 346 0.33 -15.98 1.75
C ILE A 346 1.55 -15.42 0.98
N GLY A 347 2.11 -14.33 1.42
CA GLY A 347 3.24 -13.65 0.76
C GLY A 347 4.63 -14.18 1.14
N ARG A 348 4.73 -15.36 1.75
CA ARG A 348 6.00 -16.00 2.12
C ARG A 348 6.64 -16.78 1.00
#